data_4d3311e4a8ac341bda0de665bbd677c0
#
_entry.id   4d3311e4a8ac341bda0de665bbd677c0
#
_cell.length_a   1.000
_cell.length_b   1.000
_cell.length_c   1.000
_cell.angle_alpha   90.00
_cell.angle_beta   90.00
_cell.angle_gamma   90.00
#
_symmetry.space_group_name_H-M   'P 1'
#
loop_
_entity.id
_entity.type
_entity.pdbx_description
1 polymer ?
#
loop_
_entity_poly.entity_id
_entity_poly.type
_entity_poly.pdbx_seq_one_letter_code
_entity_poly.pdbx_strand_id
1 'polypeptide(L)'
;WFRWGRVGYNGQNDLKQWGGNLDNAKNHLMKKFSDKTKNQWEDRKKFVKVPGKYELVDIQVATNDEDDEDEVDEGPAPKKKKVGDLVIMESELDKKVQDLIEMICDKKLMEETLKALKFDVDKAPLGKLTAEQIKSGYKALSKIADLINNQGKGSKMSLSEVCNEFYTRIPHYFGMRRPDLIDSIETVKEKIELLDVLNDIQMGIKAVEPVKEEVEVRNPLDTQYKRLNVHLDPLDHGHDEFKLLEKYIKSTHGSTHTSYKMKVQDIFVCEKSSFNFKDKGNRMLLFHGSRVSNYAGILSQGLRIAPPEAPVTGYMFGKGCYFADMSSKSANYCFPSKSQPEGLLLLCEVSLGKQNELLNAKYDADKLPKGKHSVKGVGKNCPTPDNYTKLSDGTIIPMGKLTVVFLFFCLILFCAMRSIVCSILLGPGSKKDIAGAALLYNEYIVYDTEQIRLRYLAKNHFEFGGLC
;
A
#
# COMPACT_ATOMS: atom_id res chain seq x y z
N TRP A 1 -15.26 -22.24 -26.75
CA TRP A 1 -13.97 -22.61 -26.19
C TRP A 1 -14.08 -22.80 -24.69
N PHE A 2 -13.54 -23.91 -24.18
CA PHE A 2 -13.51 -24.21 -22.74
C PHE A 2 -12.08 -24.50 -22.34
N ARG A 3 -11.66 -23.98 -21.19
CA ARG A 3 -10.35 -24.24 -20.60
C ARG A 3 -10.51 -24.68 -19.16
N TRP A 4 -9.78 -25.70 -18.74
CA TRP A 4 -9.77 -26.18 -17.35
C TRP A 4 -8.38 -26.69 -16.97
N GLY A 5 -8.05 -26.65 -15.68
CA GLY A 5 -6.78 -27.08 -15.17
C GLY A 5 -6.53 -26.59 -13.76
N ARG A 6 -5.34 -26.84 -13.25
CA ARG A 6 -4.89 -26.29 -11.96
C ARG A 6 -4.54 -24.81 -12.11
N VAL A 7 -4.76 -24.05 -11.06
CA VAL A 7 -4.31 -22.66 -10.98
C VAL A 7 -2.79 -22.59 -11.25
N GLY A 8 -2.37 -21.66 -12.09
CA GLY A 8 -0.95 -21.49 -12.46
C GLY A 8 -0.46 -22.35 -13.64
N TYR A 9 -1.32 -23.19 -14.23
CA TYR A 9 -0.98 -24.01 -15.40
C TYR A 9 -1.78 -23.60 -16.65
N ASN A 10 -1.24 -23.90 -17.83
CA ASN A 10 -1.96 -23.68 -19.09
C ASN A 10 -3.26 -24.47 -19.20
N GLY A 11 -3.37 -25.56 -18.43
CA GLY A 11 -4.56 -26.40 -18.42
C GLY A 11 -4.82 -27.13 -19.73
N GLN A 12 -5.98 -27.76 -19.80
CA GLN A 12 -6.53 -28.38 -21.02
C GLN A 12 -7.59 -27.45 -21.59
N ASN A 13 -7.81 -27.53 -22.90
CA ASN A 13 -8.88 -26.79 -23.57
C ASN A 13 -9.67 -27.68 -24.54
N ASP A 14 -10.86 -27.26 -24.85
CA ASP A 14 -11.75 -27.91 -25.83
C ASP A 14 -12.47 -26.82 -26.64
N LEU A 15 -12.36 -26.90 -27.95
CA LEU A 15 -13.02 -26.00 -28.89
C LEU A 15 -14.18 -26.75 -29.58
N LYS A 16 -15.39 -26.26 -29.41
CA LYS A 16 -16.57 -26.75 -30.13
C LYS A 16 -17.10 -25.66 -31.02
N GLN A 17 -17.22 -25.97 -32.31
CA GLN A 17 -17.80 -25.10 -33.32
C GLN A 17 -19.26 -25.49 -33.59
N TRP A 18 -20.14 -24.51 -33.68
CA TRP A 18 -21.58 -24.70 -33.85
C TRP A 18 -22.13 -24.09 -35.13
N GLY A 19 -21.25 -23.69 -36.07
CA GLY A 19 -21.64 -23.28 -37.42
C GLY A 19 -22.67 -22.14 -37.45
N GLY A 20 -22.56 -21.16 -36.58
CA GLY A 20 -23.49 -20.03 -36.46
C GLY A 20 -24.76 -20.30 -35.62
N ASN A 21 -24.97 -21.53 -35.13
CA ASN A 21 -26.10 -21.82 -34.24
C ASN A 21 -25.81 -21.39 -32.78
N LEU A 22 -26.19 -20.15 -32.47
CA LEU A 22 -25.96 -19.51 -31.16
C LEU A 22 -26.72 -20.24 -30.03
N ASP A 23 -27.92 -20.74 -30.26
CA ASP A 23 -28.72 -21.39 -29.23
C ASP A 23 -28.10 -22.73 -28.80
N ASN A 24 -27.58 -23.51 -29.74
CA ASN A 24 -26.82 -24.71 -29.40
C ASN A 24 -25.55 -24.39 -28.61
N ALA A 25 -24.85 -23.32 -28.95
CA ALA A 25 -23.68 -22.88 -28.20
C ALA A 25 -24.05 -22.46 -26.76
N LYS A 26 -25.11 -21.67 -26.60
CA LYS A 26 -25.66 -21.26 -25.28
C LYS A 26 -26.09 -22.47 -24.45
N ASN A 27 -26.87 -23.37 -25.02
CA ASN A 27 -27.34 -24.58 -24.34
C ASN A 27 -26.16 -25.46 -23.88
N HIS A 28 -25.11 -25.56 -24.70
CA HIS A 28 -23.93 -26.30 -24.33
C HIS A 28 -23.16 -25.62 -23.16
N LEU A 29 -23.03 -24.28 -23.18
CA LEU A 29 -22.44 -23.51 -22.07
C LEU A 29 -23.23 -23.73 -20.77
N MET A 30 -24.56 -23.57 -20.79
CA MET A 30 -25.44 -23.74 -19.63
C MET A 30 -25.32 -25.14 -19.04
N LYS A 31 -25.33 -26.17 -19.91
CA LYS A 31 -25.12 -27.55 -19.48
C LYS A 31 -23.78 -27.77 -18.81
N LYS A 32 -22.68 -27.28 -19.42
CA LYS A 32 -21.33 -27.37 -18.83
C LYS A 32 -21.26 -26.64 -17.51
N PHE A 33 -21.85 -25.44 -17.41
CA PHE A 33 -21.93 -24.68 -16.18
C PHE A 33 -22.62 -25.45 -15.07
N SER A 34 -23.81 -25.98 -15.34
CA SER A 34 -24.58 -26.78 -14.37
C SER A 34 -23.85 -28.06 -13.96
N ASP A 35 -23.20 -28.77 -14.88
CA ASP A 35 -22.41 -29.98 -14.59
C ASP A 35 -21.25 -29.68 -13.62
N LYS A 36 -20.58 -28.53 -13.81
CA LYS A 36 -19.39 -28.16 -13.05
C LYS A 36 -19.69 -27.48 -11.72
N THR A 37 -20.79 -26.74 -11.64
CA THR A 37 -21.13 -25.91 -10.46
C THR A 37 -22.33 -26.42 -9.68
N LYS A 38 -23.21 -27.23 -10.29
CA LYS A 38 -24.52 -27.60 -9.77
C LYS A 38 -25.48 -26.41 -9.58
N ASN A 39 -25.21 -25.30 -10.25
CA ASN A 39 -26.10 -24.15 -10.36
C ASN A 39 -26.62 -24.01 -11.79
N GLN A 40 -27.77 -23.38 -11.95
CA GLN A 40 -28.26 -22.97 -13.26
C GLN A 40 -27.63 -21.66 -13.68
N TRP A 41 -27.41 -21.47 -14.98
CA TRP A 41 -26.80 -20.25 -15.50
C TRP A 41 -27.68 -19.01 -15.27
N GLU A 42 -28.98 -19.18 -15.33
CA GLU A 42 -29.98 -18.14 -15.08
C GLU A 42 -29.90 -17.60 -13.66
N ASP A 43 -29.58 -18.46 -12.70
CA ASP A 43 -29.47 -18.15 -11.27
C ASP A 43 -28.06 -17.71 -10.85
N ARG A 44 -27.14 -17.49 -11.81
CA ARG A 44 -25.73 -17.18 -11.50
C ARG A 44 -25.53 -15.96 -10.59
N LYS A 45 -26.47 -15.02 -10.57
CA LYS A 45 -26.45 -13.88 -9.65
C LYS A 45 -26.73 -14.28 -8.18
N LYS A 46 -27.38 -15.42 -7.97
CA LYS A 46 -27.66 -16.03 -6.66
C LYS A 46 -26.87 -17.32 -6.48
N PHE A 47 -25.64 -17.35 -7.00
CA PHE A 47 -24.78 -18.52 -7.02
C PHE A 47 -24.57 -19.13 -5.63
N VAL A 48 -24.76 -20.44 -5.48
CA VAL A 48 -24.53 -21.19 -4.26
C VAL A 48 -23.34 -22.13 -4.46
N LYS A 49 -22.30 -21.96 -3.66
CA LYS A 49 -21.11 -22.83 -3.70
C LYS A 49 -21.48 -24.25 -3.23
N VAL A 50 -21.20 -25.24 -4.06
CA VAL A 50 -21.39 -26.66 -3.75
C VAL A 50 -20.01 -27.29 -3.47
N PRO A 51 -19.83 -28.00 -2.31
CA PRO A 51 -18.56 -28.65 -2.01
C PRO A 51 -18.12 -29.63 -3.13
N GLY A 52 -16.85 -29.59 -3.50
CA GLY A 52 -16.30 -30.43 -4.58
C GLY A 52 -16.68 -30.00 -6.00
N LYS A 53 -17.34 -28.85 -6.17
CA LYS A 53 -17.66 -28.24 -7.47
C LYS A 53 -16.96 -26.93 -7.66
N TYR A 54 -16.92 -26.45 -8.92
CA TYR A 54 -16.34 -25.15 -9.24
C TYR A 54 -17.18 -24.02 -8.65
N GLU A 55 -16.51 -22.94 -8.31
CA GLU A 55 -17.10 -21.68 -7.86
C GLU A 55 -17.09 -20.68 -9.02
N LEU A 56 -18.13 -19.87 -9.11
CA LEU A 56 -18.17 -18.76 -10.05
C LEU A 56 -17.33 -17.63 -9.49
N VAL A 57 -16.33 -17.19 -10.26
CA VAL A 57 -15.51 -16.01 -9.96
C VAL A 57 -15.89 -14.94 -10.97
N ASP A 58 -16.30 -13.77 -10.48
CA ASP A 58 -16.62 -12.64 -11.35
C ASP A 58 -15.31 -11.92 -11.68
N ILE A 59 -14.90 -11.99 -12.94
CA ILE A 59 -13.72 -11.31 -13.47
C ILE A 59 -14.23 -10.26 -14.45
N GLN A 60 -13.91 -8.98 -14.21
CA GLN A 60 -14.16 -7.95 -15.20
C GLN A 60 -13.19 -8.17 -16.37
N VAL A 61 -13.71 -8.79 -17.43
CA VAL A 61 -12.99 -8.90 -18.69
C VAL A 61 -12.88 -7.50 -19.28
N ALA A 62 -11.67 -7.09 -19.66
CA ALA A 62 -11.51 -5.91 -20.50
C ALA A 62 -12.20 -6.22 -21.83
N THR A 63 -13.32 -5.58 -22.09
CA THR A 63 -13.76 -5.41 -23.45
C THR A 63 -12.76 -4.44 -24.08
N ASN A 64 -11.84 -4.96 -24.87
CA ASN A 64 -11.15 -4.13 -25.85
C ASN A 64 -12.24 -3.69 -26.81
N ASP A 65 -12.71 -2.45 -26.66
CA ASP A 65 -13.64 -1.82 -27.59
C ASP A 65 -12.90 -1.45 -28.92
N GLU A 66 -11.86 -2.18 -29.30
CA GLU A 66 -11.09 -1.90 -30.50
C GLU A 66 -11.11 -3.00 -31.58
N ASP A 67 -11.71 -4.17 -31.37
CA ASP A 67 -11.74 -5.19 -32.44
C ASP A 67 -13.01 -6.06 -32.36
N ASP A 68 -14.15 -5.52 -32.77
CA ASP A 68 -15.28 -6.28 -33.31
C ASP A 68 -16.06 -5.38 -34.28
N GLU A 69 -15.40 -4.95 -35.35
CA GLU A 69 -16.11 -4.63 -36.59
C GLU A 69 -16.29 -5.96 -37.34
N ASP A 70 -17.33 -6.70 -37.02
CA ASP A 70 -17.89 -7.66 -37.93
C ASP A 70 -18.30 -6.90 -39.21
N GLU A 71 -17.57 -7.16 -40.31
CA GLU A 71 -17.97 -6.75 -41.65
C GLU A 71 -19.34 -7.30 -41.98
N VAL A 72 -20.36 -6.47 -41.79
CA VAL A 72 -21.65 -6.62 -42.51
C VAL A 72 -21.62 -5.62 -43.64
N ASP A 73 -21.44 -6.15 -44.83
CA ASP A 73 -21.50 -5.45 -46.12
C ASP A 73 -22.89 -4.85 -46.32
N GLU A 74 -23.10 -3.54 -46.10
CA GLU A 74 -24.20 -2.76 -46.67
C GLU A 74 -23.83 -1.27 -46.81
N GLY A 75 -23.47 -0.84 -48.02
CA GLY A 75 -23.67 0.50 -48.56
C GLY A 75 -22.68 1.57 -48.12
N PRO A 76 -22.52 2.65 -48.90
CA PRO A 76 -21.47 3.63 -48.69
C PRO A 76 -21.75 4.50 -47.43
N ALA A 77 -21.10 4.18 -46.35
CA ALA A 77 -21.11 4.98 -45.12
C ALA A 77 -20.36 6.32 -45.30
N PRO A 78 -20.77 7.38 -44.58
CA PRO A 78 -20.09 8.68 -44.68
C PRO A 78 -18.67 8.56 -44.11
N LYS A 79 -17.70 9.09 -44.83
CA LYS A 79 -16.27 9.10 -44.52
C LYS A 79 -16.03 9.44 -43.06
N LYS A 80 -15.50 8.49 -42.28
CA LYS A 80 -14.96 8.72 -40.94
C LYS A 80 -13.93 9.86 -41.09
N LYS A 81 -14.14 10.98 -40.39
CA LYS A 81 -13.13 12.00 -40.22
C LYS A 81 -11.97 11.35 -39.49
N LYS A 82 -10.79 11.29 -40.12
CA LYS A 82 -9.53 11.06 -39.41
C LYS A 82 -9.51 12.05 -38.28
N VAL A 83 -9.32 11.54 -37.03
CA VAL A 83 -9.02 12.37 -35.86
C VAL A 83 -7.70 13.06 -36.24
N GLY A 84 -7.79 14.32 -36.67
CA GLY A 84 -6.64 15.15 -36.99
C GLY A 84 -5.82 15.33 -35.71
N ASP A 85 -4.54 15.63 -35.87
CA ASP A 85 -3.59 15.88 -34.79
C ASP A 85 -4.23 16.72 -33.69
N LEU A 86 -4.60 16.09 -32.58
CA LEU A 86 -5.04 16.76 -31.38
C LEU A 86 -3.81 17.54 -30.87
N VAL A 87 -3.83 18.85 -30.98
CA VAL A 87 -2.83 19.72 -30.39
C VAL A 87 -3.00 19.57 -28.86
N ILE A 88 -2.16 18.75 -28.26
CA ILE A 88 -2.08 18.63 -26.79
C ILE A 88 -1.58 19.97 -26.28
N MET A 89 -2.39 20.68 -25.52
CA MET A 89 -2.00 21.94 -24.88
C MET A 89 -0.86 21.69 -23.87
N GLU A 90 0.02 22.68 -23.73
CA GLU A 90 1.04 22.65 -22.67
C GLU A 90 0.33 22.59 -21.30
N SER A 91 0.95 21.90 -20.35
CA SER A 91 0.43 21.80 -18.98
C SER A 91 0.56 23.14 -18.25
N GLU A 92 -0.46 23.51 -17.49
CA GLU A 92 -0.47 24.71 -16.64
C GLU A 92 0.24 24.47 -15.29
N LEU A 93 0.64 23.21 -14.97
CA LEU A 93 1.28 22.84 -13.72
C LEU A 93 2.76 23.24 -13.70
N ASP A 94 3.28 23.52 -12.49
CA ASP A 94 4.72 23.61 -12.27
C ASP A 94 5.44 22.36 -12.77
N LYS A 95 6.63 22.51 -13.36
CA LYS A 95 7.37 21.39 -13.94
C LYS A 95 7.67 20.27 -12.95
N LYS A 96 7.98 20.61 -11.68
CA LYS A 96 8.23 19.62 -10.62
C LYS A 96 6.96 18.83 -10.29
N VAL A 97 5.78 19.48 -10.35
CA VAL A 97 4.48 18.81 -10.16
C VAL A 97 4.20 17.91 -11.34
N GLN A 98 4.45 18.34 -12.59
CA GLN A 98 4.32 17.49 -13.77
C GLN A 98 5.14 16.20 -13.62
N ASP A 99 6.44 16.34 -13.30
CA ASP A 99 7.36 15.20 -13.12
C ASP A 99 6.90 14.25 -12.00
N LEU A 100 6.31 14.81 -10.94
CA LEU A 100 5.72 14.00 -9.85
C LEU A 100 4.49 13.23 -10.32
N ILE A 101 3.57 13.89 -11.04
CA ILE A 101 2.34 13.25 -11.55
C ILE A 101 2.69 12.16 -12.57
N GLU A 102 3.61 12.41 -13.50
CA GLU A 102 4.12 11.40 -14.43
C GLU A 102 4.62 10.16 -13.66
N MET A 103 5.43 10.37 -12.61
CA MET A 103 6.03 9.29 -11.83
C MET A 103 4.99 8.46 -11.07
N ILE A 104 4.02 9.08 -10.40
CA ILE A 104 3.03 8.36 -9.58
C ILE A 104 1.88 7.76 -10.38
N CYS A 105 1.67 8.22 -11.63
CA CYS A 105 0.65 7.71 -12.53
C CYS A 105 1.22 6.77 -13.60
N ASP A 106 2.50 6.43 -13.54
CA ASP A 106 3.15 5.53 -14.50
C ASP A 106 2.60 4.09 -14.37
N LYS A 107 1.78 3.70 -15.36
CA LYS A 107 1.19 2.35 -15.42
C LYS A 107 2.24 1.26 -15.54
N LYS A 108 3.34 1.52 -16.26
CA LYS A 108 4.43 0.55 -16.43
C LYS A 108 5.10 0.25 -15.08
N LEU A 109 5.37 1.29 -14.29
CA LEU A 109 5.90 1.16 -12.95
C LEU A 109 4.96 0.37 -12.03
N MET A 110 3.65 0.62 -12.11
CA MET A 110 2.64 -0.14 -11.38
C MET A 110 2.67 -1.63 -11.74
N GLU A 111 2.76 -1.96 -13.05
CA GLU A 111 2.87 -3.34 -13.52
C GLU A 111 4.16 -4.01 -13.06
N GLU A 112 5.30 -3.33 -13.16
CA GLU A 112 6.60 -3.83 -12.69
C GLU A 112 6.57 -4.11 -11.18
N THR A 113 5.96 -3.23 -10.41
CA THR A 113 5.74 -3.41 -8.96
C THR A 113 4.94 -4.70 -8.68
N LEU A 114 3.84 -4.91 -9.39
CA LEU A 114 3.01 -6.09 -9.21
C LEU A 114 3.71 -7.38 -9.68
N LYS A 115 4.46 -7.32 -10.77
CA LYS A 115 5.29 -8.45 -11.25
C LYS A 115 6.38 -8.83 -10.23
N ALA A 116 7.01 -7.84 -9.58
CA ALA A 116 7.98 -8.07 -8.51
C ALA A 116 7.33 -8.79 -7.30
N LEU A 117 6.06 -8.53 -7.03
CA LEU A 117 5.25 -9.22 -6.01
C LEU A 117 4.64 -10.54 -6.50
N LYS A 118 5.07 -11.04 -7.67
CA LYS A 118 4.62 -12.28 -8.32
C LYS A 118 3.13 -12.26 -8.73
N PHE A 119 2.52 -11.10 -8.89
CA PHE A 119 1.17 -10.99 -9.43
C PHE A 119 1.18 -11.19 -10.96
N ASP A 120 0.16 -11.86 -11.46
CA ASP A 120 0.02 -12.17 -12.90
C ASP A 120 -0.83 -11.08 -13.59
N VAL A 121 -0.17 -10.05 -14.09
CA VAL A 121 -0.82 -8.91 -14.77
C VAL A 121 -1.43 -9.30 -16.11
N ASP A 122 -0.97 -10.38 -16.74
CA ASP A 122 -1.51 -10.87 -18.01
C ASP A 122 -2.88 -11.53 -17.82
N LYS A 123 -3.09 -12.19 -16.67
CA LYS A 123 -4.38 -12.79 -16.31
C LYS A 123 -5.36 -11.78 -15.71
N ALA A 124 -4.85 -10.78 -15.01
CA ALA A 124 -5.66 -9.70 -14.44
C ALA A 124 -4.94 -8.36 -14.66
N PRO A 125 -5.18 -7.70 -15.79
CA PRO A 125 -4.62 -6.38 -16.07
C PRO A 125 -4.97 -5.35 -14.99
N LEU A 126 -4.18 -4.29 -14.91
CA LEU A 126 -4.36 -3.19 -13.96
C LEU A 126 -5.82 -2.67 -14.00
N GLY A 127 -6.39 -2.44 -12.82
CA GLY A 127 -7.75 -1.92 -12.67
C GLY A 127 -8.87 -2.95 -12.88
N LYS A 128 -8.57 -4.19 -13.29
CA LYS A 128 -9.60 -5.22 -13.60
C LYS A 128 -9.94 -6.15 -12.45
N LEU A 129 -9.14 -6.22 -11.39
CA LEU A 129 -9.54 -6.88 -10.16
C LEU A 129 -10.65 -6.10 -9.47
N THR A 130 -11.71 -6.78 -9.05
CA THR A 130 -12.77 -6.13 -8.28
C THR A 130 -12.36 -5.96 -6.81
N ALA A 131 -12.93 -4.97 -6.13
CA ALA A 131 -12.73 -4.78 -4.70
C ALA A 131 -13.16 -6.04 -3.90
N GLU A 132 -14.20 -6.75 -4.36
CA GLU A 132 -14.67 -8.00 -3.76
C GLU A 132 -13.67 -9.16 -3.93
N GLN A 133 -12.93 -9.21 -5.05
CA GLN A 133 -11.87 -10.20 -5.23
C GLN A 133 -10.71 -9.95 -4.26
N ILE A 134 -10.26 -8.69 -4.13
CA ILE A 134 -9.22 -8.31 -3.15
C ILE A 134 -9.68 -8.64 -1.73
N LYS A 135 -10.92 -8.27 -1.37
CA LYS A 135 -11.53 -8.60 -0.08
C LYS A 135 -11.60 -10.11 0.18
N SER A 136 -11.93 -10.88 -0.85
CA SER A 136 -11.94 -12.35 -0.78
C SER A 136 -10.53 -12.92 -0.63
N GLY A 137 -9.51 -12.27 -1.22
CA GLY A 137 -8.11 -12.58 -1.00
C GLY A 137 -7.71 -12.42 0.48
N TYR A 138 -8.06 -11.30 1.11
CA TYR A 138 -7.83 -11.10 2.55
C TYR A 138 -8.53 -12.16 3.41
N LYS A 139 -9.78 -12.51 3.09
CA LYS A 139 -10.51 -13.59 3.80
C LYS A 139 -9.78 -14.93 3.70
N ALA A 140 -9.25 -15.26 2.52
CA ALA A 140 -8.47 -16.48 2.35
C ALA A 140 -7.16 -16.44 3.17
N LEU A 141 -6.45 -15.31 3.16
CA LEU A 141 -5.24 -15.14 3.98
C LEU A 141 -5.54 -15.21 5.48
N SER A 142 -6.69 -14.70 5.94
CA SER A 142 -7.09 -14.83 7.35
C SER A 142 -7.28 -16.30 7.73
N LYS A 143 -7.96 -17.10 6.89
CA LYS A 143 -8.10 -18.54 7.12
C LYS A 143 -6.75 -19.28 7.12
N ILE A 144 -5.81 -18.88 6.22
CA ILE A 144 -4.46 -19.44 6.18
C ILE A 144 -3.72 -19.13 7.48
N ALA A 145 -3.74 -17.87 7.92
CA ALA A 145 -3.09 -17.45 9.16
C ALA A 145 -3.65 -18.21 10.38
N ASP A 146 -4.97 -18.41 10.45
CA ASP A 146 -5.61 -19.18 11.50
C ASP A 146 -5.17 -20.65 11.49
N LEU A 147 -5.04 -21.27 10.29
CA LEU A 147 -4.55 -22.64 10.16
C LEU A 147 -3.10 -22.79 10.61
N ILE A 148 -2.24 -21.83 10.28
CA ILE A 148 -0.83 -21.82 10.71
C ILE A 148 -0.75 -21.66 12.23
N ASN A 149 -1.45 -20.69 12.81
CA ASN A 149 -1.41 -20.42 14.25
C ASN A 149 -1.98 -21.57 15.09
N ASN A 150 -3.01 -22.24 14.59
CA ASN A 150 -3.67 -23.36 15.28
C ASN A 150 -3.09 -24.74 14.91
N GLN A 151 -1.98 -24.78 14.15
CA GLN A 151 -1.36 -26.03 13.66
C GLN A 151 -2.37 -26.97 12.98
N GLY A 152 -3.33 -26.40 12.24
CA GLY A 152 -4.38 -27.15 11.53
C GLY A 152 -5.47 -27.77 12.42
N LYS A 153 -5.41 -27.57 13.75
CA LYS A 153 -6.41 -28.12 14.67
C LYS A 153 -7.77 -27.42 14.49
N GLY A 154 -8.82 -28.22 14.35
CA GLY A 154 -10.22 -27.73 14.29
C GLY A 154 -10.69 -27.28 12.91
N SER A 155 -9.88 -27.34 11.87
CA SER A 155 -10.31 -27.01 10.50
C SER A 155 -10.71 -28.25 9.70
N LYS A 156 -11.82 -28.13 8.94
CA LYS A 156 -12.25 -29.13 7.94
C LYS A 156 -11.51 -29.01 6.61
N MET A 157 -10.78 -27.90 6.37
CA MET A 157 -10.04 -27.63 5.14
C MET A 157 -8.55 -27.78 5.37
N SER A 158 -7.84 -28.35 4.41
CA SER A 158 -6.39 -28.43 4.41
C SER A 158 -5.78 -27.06 4.06
N LEU A 159 -4.56 -26.80 4.50
CA LEU A 159 -3.80 -25.60 4.14
C LEU A 159 -3.70 -25.44 2.61
N SER A 160 -3.50 -26.55 1.89
CA SER A 160 -3.43 -26.55 0.42
C SER A 160 -4.73 -26.09 -0.25
N GLU A 161 -5.88 -26.48 0.30
CA GLU A 161 -7.19 -26.05 -0.24
C GLU A 161 -7.40 -24.55 -0.08
N VAL A 162 -7.04 -23.98 1.09
CA VAL A 162 -7.19 -22.55 1.33
C VAL A 162 -6.17 -21.74 0.53
N CYS A 163 -4.95 -22.24 0.36
CA CYS A 163 -3.97 -21.63 -0.56
C CYS A 163 -4.50 -21.61 -2.01
N ASN A 164 -5.12 -22.70 -2.47
CA ASN A 164 -5.75 -22.75 -3.78
C ASN A 164 -6.91 -21.74 -3.90
N GLU A 165 -7.72 -21.57 -2.82
CA GLU A 165 -8.76 -20.53 -2.77
C GLU A 165 -8.15 -19.14 -2.97
N PHE A 166 -7.05 -18.82 -2.30
CA PHE A 166 -6.35 -17.54 -2.43
C PHE A 166 -5.84 -17.30 -3.86
N TYR A 167 -5.09 -18.27 -4.42
CA TYR A 167 -4.50 -18.15 -5.75
C TYR A 167 -5.53 -18.16 -6.89
N THR A 168 -6.71 -18.71 -6.65
CA THR A 168 -7.83 -18.65 -7.61
C THR A 168 -8.39 -17.22 -7.70
N ARG A 169 -8.42 -16.48 -6.59
CA ARG A 169 -8.97 -15.12 -6.53
C ARG A 169 -7.96 -14.06 -6.92
N ILE A 170 -6.71 -14.28 -6.52
CA ILE A 170 -5.59 -13.37 -6.75
C ILE A 170 -4.59 -14.05 -7.68
N PRO A 171 -4.63 -13.76 -8.98
CA PRO A 171 -3.77 -14.39 -9.95
C PRO A 171 -2.28 -14.18 -9.65
N HIS A 172 -1.52 -15.27 -9.66
CA HIS A 172 -0.08 -15.23 -9.47
C HIS A 172 0.64 -15.87 -10.66
N TYR A 173 1.82 -15.36 -10.95
CA TYR A 173 2.71 -15.95 -11.94
C TYR A 173 3.59 -17.00 -11.30
N PHE A 174 3.38 -18.26 -11.67
CA PHE A 174 4.16 -19.41 -11.19
C PHE A 174 5.07 -20.03 -12.27
N GLY A 175 5.00 -19.51 -13.50
CA GLY A 175 5.63 -20.16 -14.66
C GLY A 175 5.10 -21.58 -14.83
N MET A 176 6.01 -22.55 -14.90
CA MET A 176 5.70 -23.99 -15.01
C MET A 176 5.66 -24.69 -13.62
N ARG A 177 5.86 -23.97 -12.52
CA ARG A 177 5.92 -24.54 -11.18
C ARG A 177 4.52 -24.67 -10.55
N ARG A 178 4.42 -25.53 -9.55
CA ARG A 178 3.23 -25.56 -8.68
C ARG A 178 3.18 -24.28 -7.84
N PRO A 179 1.98 -23.77 -7.51
CA PRO A 179 1.85 -22.71 -6.53
C PRO A 179 2.53 -23.10 -5.22
N ASP A 180 3.32 -22.18 -4.67
CA ASP A 180 3.95 -22.37 -3.37
C ASP A 180 2.88 -22.40 -2.27
N LEU A 181 3.08 -23.23 -1.24
CA LEU A 181 2.23 -23.17 -0.05
C LEU A 181 2.54 -21.89 0.72
N ILE A 182 1.49 -21.27 1.25
CA ILE A 182 1.60 -20.18 2.20
C ILE A 182 1.55 -20.84 3.59
N ASP A 183 2.72 -21.24 4.11
CA ASP A 183 2.85 -22.08 5.28
C ASP A 183 3.52 -21.37 6.47
N SER A 184 3.89 -20.10 6.31
CA SER A 184 4.48 -19.28 7.37
C SER A 184 3.77 -17.91 7.49
N ILE A 185 3.86 -17.30 8.66
CA ILE A 185 3.33 -15.95 8.91
C ILE A 185 4.07 -14.91 8.09
N GLU A 186 5.34 -15.14 7.80
CA GLU A 186 6.16 -14.28 6.93
C GLU A 186 5.58 -14.25 5.52
N THR A 187 5.27 -15.41 4.95
CA THR A 187 4.64 -15.50 3.63
C THR A 187 3.24 -14.89 3.63
N VAL A 188 2.47 -15.04 4.72
CA VAL A 188 1.18 -14.35 4.88
C VAL A 188 1.35 -12.83 4.80
N LYS A 189 2.37 -12.25 5.47
CA LYS A 189 2.67 -10.81 5.43
C LYS A 189 3.02 -10.34 4.03
N GLU A 190 3.84 -11.09 3.28
CA GLU A 190 4.15 -10.78 1.88
C GLU A 190 2.89 -10.74 1.00
N LYS A 191 1.93 -11.65 1.25
CA LYS A 191 0.66 -11.66 0.51
C LYS A 191 -0.30 -10.56 0.94
N ILE A 192 -0.27 -10.14 2.21
CA ILE A 192 -0.97 -8.94 2.67
C ILE A 192 -0.41 -7.71 1.95
N GLU A 193 0.93 -7.54 1.92
CA GLU A 193 1.57 -6.44 1.19
C GLU A 193 1.12 -6.39 -0.27
N LEU A 194 1.08 -7.53 -0.97
CA LEU A 194 0.56 -7.59 -2.33
C LEU A 194 -0.88 -7.08 -2.42
N LEU A 195 -1.77 -7.49 -1.52
CA LEU A 195 -3.17 -7.06 -1.54
C LEU A 195 -3.32 -5.57 -1.22
N ASP A 196 -2.51 -5.03 -0.30
CA ASP A 196 -2.47 -3.61 0.02
C ASP A 196 -2.04 -2.80 -1.20
N VAL A 197 -0.95 -3.21 -1.87
CA VAL A 197 -0.45 -2.58 -3.12
C VAL A 197 -1.48 -2.65 -4.25
N LEU A 198 -2.11 -3.82 -4.47
CA LEU A 198 -3.17 -3.98 -5.46
C LEU A 198 -4.34 -3.03 -5.21
N ASN A 199 -4.74 -2.89 -3.95
CA ASN A 199 -5.83 -2.01 -3.56
C ASN A 199 -5.48 -0.53 -3.78
N ASP A 200 -4.24 -0.11 -3.45
CA ASP A 200 -3.78 1.26 -3.64
C ASP A 200 -3.64 1.62 -5.13
N ILE A 201 -3.04 0.73 -5.93
CA ILE A 201 -2.93 0.90 -7.39
C ILE A 201 -4.32 0.98 -8.02
N GLN A 202 -5.23 0.10 -7.63
CA GLN A 202 -6.60 0.10 -8.17
C GLN A 202 -7.35 1.41 -7.86
N MET A 203 -7.18 1.94 -6.65
CA MET A 203 -7.77 3.23 -6.29
C MET A 203 -7.12 4.38 -7.05
N GLY A 204 -5.79 4.35 -7.22
CA GLY A 204 -5.06 5.33 -8.01
C GLY A 204 -5.53 5.35 -9.46
N ILE A 205 -5.62 4.19 -10.11
CA ILE A 205 -6.10 4.10 -11.50
C ILE A 205 -7.51 4.65 -11.63
N LYS A 206 -8.44 4.23 -10.77
CA LYS A 206 -9.83 4.73 -10.79
C LYS A 206 -9.91 6.25 -10.58
N ALA A 207 -9.01 6.81 -9.77
CA ALA A 207 -8.98 8.24 -9.54
C ALA A 207 -8.49 9.04 -10.76
N VAL A 208 -7.58 8.46 -11.58
CA VAL A 208 -6.93 9.19 -12.68
C VAL A 208 -7.43 8.81 -14.09
N GLU A 209 -8.19 7.70 -14.23
CA GLU A 209 -8.75 7.29 -15.53
C GLU A 209 -9.83 8.27 -16.03
N PRO A 210 -9.82 8.67 -17.32
CA PRO A 210 -10.82 9.56 -17.87
C PRO A 210 -12.22 8.93 -17.86
N VAL A 211 -13.22 9.71 -17.47
CA VAL A 211 -14.63 9.35 -17.66
C VAL A 211 -14.96 9.63 -19.14
N LYS A 212 -15.66 8.71 -19.80
CA LYS A 212 -15.92 8.73 -21.26
C LYS A 212 -16.59 10.03 -21.80
N GLU A 213 -17.05 10.91 -20.94
CA GLU A 213 -17.80 12.12 -21.30
C GLU A 213 -16.97 13.42 -21.29
N GLU A 214 -15.72 13.40 -20.79
CA GLU A 214 -14.87 14.61 -20.74
C GLU A 214 -13.84 14.62 -21.88
N VAL A 215 -14.27 14.79 -23.12
CA VAL A 215 -13.38 15.09 -24.26
C VAL A 215 -13.16 16.61 -24.32
N GLU A 216 -12.65 17.22 -23.28
CA GLU A 216 -12.00 18.52 -23.40
C GLU A 216 -10.53 18.31 -23.82
N VAL A 217 -10.08 19.13 -24.76
CA VAL A 217 -8.70 19.17 -25.27
C VAL A 217 -7.79 19.76 -24.18
N ARG A 218 -7.55 19.00 -23.10
CA ARG A 218 -6.66 19.40 -22.00
C ARG A 218 -5.43 18.49 -21.94
N ASN A 219 -4.37 18.99 -21.33
CA ASN A 219 -3.21 18.17 -21.06
C ASN A 219 -3.59 16.99 -20.14
N PRO A 220 -3.21 15.74 -20.46
CA PRO A 220 -3.51 14.58 -19.63
C PRO A 220 -3.02 14.71 -18.19
N LEU A 221 -1.85 15.35 -17.96
CA LEU A 221 -1.30 15.55 -16.61
C LEU A 221 -2.18 16.48 -15.77
N ASP A 222 -2.70 17.56 -16.35
CA ASP A 222 -3.59 18.49 -15.66
C ASP A 222 -4.90 17.80 -15.25
N THR A 223 -5.39 16.92 -16.13
CA THR A 223 -6.59 16.11 -15.83
C THR A 223 -6.33 15.12 -14.71
N GLN A 224 -5.19 14.41 -14.73
CA GLN A 224 -4.79 13.49 -13.68
C GLN A 224 -4.61 14.21 -12.34
N TYR A 225 -3.89 15.34 -12.35
CA TYR A 225 -3.67 16.17 -11.16
C TYR A 225 -4.99 16.64 -10.53
N LYS A 226 -5.88 17.22 -11.34
CA LYS A 226 -7.20 17.69 -10.87
C LYS A 226 -8.00 16.56 -10.19
N ARG A 227 -7.91 15.35 -10.70
CA ARG A 227 -8.64 14.20 -10.17
C ARG A 227 -8.05 13.63 -8.89
N LEU A 228 -6.77 13.84 -8.60
CA LEU A 228 -6.19 13.50 -7.31
C LEU A 228 -6.83 14.31 -6.17
N ASN A 229 -7.46 15.44 -6.49
CA ASN A 229 -8.12 16.30 -5.52
C ASN A 229 -7.22 16.64 -4.33
N VAL A 230 -5.98 17.00 -4.63
CA VAL A 230 -4.95 17.42 -3.69
C VAL A 230 -4.21 18.60 -4.31
N HIS A 231 -3.92 19.61 -3.51
CA HIS A 231 -3.05 20.71 -3.91
C HIS A 231 -1.60 20.37 -3.57
N LEU A 232 -0.72 20.48 -4.54
CA LEU A 232 0.71 20.23 -4.41
C LEU A 232 1.48 21.48 -4.84
N ASP A 233 2.22 22.08 -3.90
CA ASP A 233 3.00 23.27 -4.14
C ASP A 233 4.49 22.98 -3.84
N PRO A 234 5.40 23.06 -4.82
CA PRO A 234 6.80 22.76 -4.61
C PRO A 234 7.47 23.87 -3.77
N LEU A 235 8.08 23.48 -2.65
CA LEU A 235 8.85 24.40 -1.81
C LEU A 235 10.16 24.82 -2.51
N ASP A 236 10.43 26.12 -2.52
CA ASP A 236 11.74 26.63 -2.94
C ASP A 236 12.86 26.12 -2.01
N HIS A 237 13.98 25.66 -2.59
CA HIS A 237 15.11 25.11 -1.82
C HIS A 237 15.79 26.17 -0.91
N GLY A 238 15.64 27.45 -1.23
CA GLY A 238 16.08 28.56 -0.41
C GLY A 238 15.20 28.86 0.80
N HIS A 239 13.94 28.35 0.80
CA HIS A 239 12.98 28.59 1.84
C HIS A 239 13.37 27.91 3.14
N ASP A 240 13.15 28.57 4.28
CA ASP A 240 13.55 28.05 5.59
C ASP A 240 12.81 26.76 5.96
N GLU A 241 11.58 26.62 5.53
CA GLU A 241 10.80 25.41 5.75
C GLU A 241 11.36 24.20 4.96
N PHE A 242 11.80 24.39 3.71
CA PHE A 242 12.51 23.36 2.97
C PHE A 242 13.76 22.89 3.72
N LYS A 243 14.60 23.83 4.15
CA LYS A 243 15.84 23.53 4.91
C LYS A 243 15.55 22.81 6.22
N LEU A 244 14.47 23.19 6.91
CA LEU A 244 14.03 22.55 8.15
C LEU A 244 13.62 21.08 7.89
N LEU A 245 12.80 20.83 6.88
CA LEU A 245 12.32 19.50 6.54
C LEU A 245 13.44 18.60 5.98
N GLU A 246 14.32 19.16 5.14
CA GLU A 246 15.53 18.46 4.68
C GLU A 246 16.42 18.05 5.85
N LYS A 247 16.66 18.96 6.82
CA LYS A 247 17.40 18.67 8.04
C LYS A 247 16.71 17.58 8.86
N TYR A 248 15.38 17.60 8.97
CA TYR A 248 14.60 16.59 9.67
C TYR A 248 14.79 15.20 9.02
N ILE A 249 14.66 15.09 7.70
CA ILE A 249 14.89 13.85 6.97
C ILE A 249 16.32 13.33 7.16
N LYS A 250 17.32 14.19 7.03
CA LYS A 250 18.74 13.83 7.18
C LYS A 250 19.11 13.42 8.61
N SER A 251 18.63 14.15 9.61
CA SER A 251 19.01 13.94 11.02
C SER A 251 18.35 12.71 11.65
N THR A 252 17.28 12.19 11.05
CA THR A 252 16.53 11.02 11.53
C THR A 252 16.79 9.77 10.68
N HIS A 253 17.88 9.75 9.92
CA HIS A 253 18.37 8.54 9.26
C HIS A 253 19.05 7.63 10.30
N GLY A 254 18.51 6.42 10.48
CA GLY A 254 19.00 5.45 11.48
C GLY A 254 20.36 4.88 11.11
N SER A 255 21.26 4.79 12.08
CA SER A 255 22.63 4.25 11.90
C SER A 255 22.69 2.78 11.48
N THR A 256 21.59 2.04 11.61
CA THR A 256 21.47 0.63 11.17
C THR A 256 20.98 0.49 9.72
N HIS A 257 20.51 1.56 9.11
CA HIS A 257 20.04 1.58 7.73
C HIS A 257 21.14 2.08 6.80
N THR A 258 22.20 1.28 6.61
CA THR A 258 23.43 1.65 5.91
C THR A 258 23.46 1.28 4.43
N SER A 259 22.44 0.55 3.95
CA SER A 259 22.37 0.07 2.56
C SER A 259 22.22 1.19 1.53
N TYR A 260 21.76 2.36 1.96
CA TYR A 260 21.58 3.54 1.11
C TYR A 260 21.72 4.84 1.91
N LYS A 261 21.92 5.93 1.18
CA LYS A 261 21.77 7.30 1.68
C LYS A 261 20.61 7.96 0.95
N MET A 262 19.86 8.82 1.63
CA MET A 262 18.78 9.59 1.02
C MET A 262 19.25 11.01 0.72
N LYS A 263 19.02 11.47 -0.50
CA LYS A 263 19.19 12.86 -0.93
C LYS A 263 17.83 13.43 -1.27
N VAL A 264 17.38 14.43 -0.54
CA VAL A 264 16.13 15.14 -0.83
C VAL A 264 16.31 15.89 -2.16
N GLN A 265 15.40 15.65 -3.10
CA GLN A 265 15.35 16.32 -4.39
C GLN A 265 14.37 17.50 -4.32
N ASP A 266 13.11 17.22 -4.01
CA ASP A 266 12.05 18.20 -3.88
C ASP A 266 11.15 17.89 -2.70
N ILE A 267 10.51 18.93 -2.17
CA ILE A 267 9.48 18.81 -1.14
C ILE A 267 8.26 19.60 -1.62
N PHE A 268 7.11 18.97 -1.61
CA PHE A 268 5.84 19.59 -1.96
C PHE A 268 5.01 19.79 -0.70
N VAL A 269 4.45 20.97 -0.52
CA VAL A 269 3.33 21.17 0.42
C VAL A 269 2.15 20.37 -0.12
N CYS A 270 1.47 19.63 0.74
CA CYS A 270 0.39 18.75 0.36
C CYS A 270 -0.87 19.15 1.14
N GLU A 271 -1.83 19.73 0.44
CA GLU A 271 -3.09 20.17 1.04
C GLU A 271 -4.29 19.45 0.41
N LYS A 272 -5.12 18.89 1.27
CA LYS A 272 -6.34 18.20 0.86
C LYS A 272 -7.54 18.81 1.55
N SER A 273 -8.32 19.63 0.83
CA SER A 273 -9.44 20.40 1.36
C SER A 273 -10.61 19.54 1.87
N SER A 274 -10.72 18.30 1.40
CA SER A 274 -11.81 17.39 1.76
C SER A 274 -11.58 16.61 3.07
N PHE A 275 -10.51 16.91 3.82
CA PHE A 275 -10.16 16.16 5.04
C PHE A 275 -10.72 16.83 6.29
N ASN A 276 -11.51 16.08 7.06
CA ASN A 276 -11.97 16.51 8.39
C ASN A 276 -10.93 16.07 9.43
N PHE A 277 -10.01 16.97 9.80
CA PHE A 277 -8.96 16.66 10.78
C PHE A 277 -9.50 16.72 12.21
N LYS A 278 -9.37 15.61 12.94
CA LYS A 278 -9.72 15.52 14.37
C LYS A 278 -8.48 15.73 15.25
N ASP A 279 -8.35 16.90 15.81
CA ASP A 279 -7.27 17.19 16.76
C ASP A 279 -7.58 16.61 18.15
N LYS A 280 -6.78 15.61 18.54
CA LYS A 280 -6.76 15.00 19.89
C LYS A 280 -5.63 15.55 20.76
N GLY A 281 -4.91 16.55 20.28
CA GLY A 281 -3.67 17.05 20.85
C GLY A 281 -2.46 16.19 20.55
N ASN A 282 -1.29 16.59 21.06
CA ASN A 282 0.01 15.95 20.81
C ASN A 282 0.24 15.68 19.30
N ARG A 283 0.15 16.77 18.51
CA ARG A 283 0.34 16.71 17.06
C ARG A 283 1.81 16.61 16.73
N MET A 284 2.18 15.59 15.97
CA MET A 284 3.55 15.37 15.53
C MET A 284 3.62 15.22 14.02
N LEU A 285 4.68 15.77 13.42
CA LEU A 285 5.01 15.54 12.02
C LEU A 285 5.81 14.25 11.91
N LEU A 286 5.23 13.21 11.35
CA LEU A 286 5.79 11.86 11.29
C LEU A 286 5.90 11.36 9.85
N PHE A 287 6.84 10.44 9.62
CA PHE A 287 7.07 9.84 8.31
C PHE A 287 6.16 8.65 8.04
N HIS A 288 5.68 8.58 6.79
CA HIS A 288 5.08 7.40 6.22
C HIS A 288 5.71 7.12 4.86
N GLY A 289 6.17 5.90 4.63
CA GLY A 289 6.75 5.46 3.37
C GLY A 289 5.86 4.42 2.69
N SER A 290 5.81 4.49 1.37
CA SER A 290 5.12 3.53 0.52
C SER A 290 5.79 3.46 -0.85
N ARG A 291 5.48 2.43 -1.64
CA ARG A 291 5.96 2.34 -3.03
C ARG A 291 5.42 3.50 -3.85
N VAL A 292 6.20 3.99 -4.80
CA VAL A 292 5.79 5.11 -5.69
C VAL A 292 4.46 4.80 -6.37
N SER A 293 4.24 3.56 -6.79
CA SER A 293 3.01 3.09 -7.44
C SER A 293 1.73 3.26 -6.60
N ASN A 294 1.85 3.44 -5.29
CA ASN A 294 0.69 3.58 -4.39
C ASN A 294 0.27 5.04 -4.20
N TYR A 295 1.12 6.00 -4.59
CA TYR A 295 0.89 7.41 -4.24
C TYR A 295 -0.29 8.05 -4.96
N ALA A 296 -0.63 7.62 -6.17
CA ALA A 296 -1.86 8.07 -6.82
C ALA A 296 -3.11 7.72 -5.97
N GLY A 297 -3.14 6.51 -5.41
CA GLY A 297 -4.18 6.08 -4.47
C GLY A 297 -4.13 6.85 -3.13
N ILE A 298 -2.96 6.99 -2.53
CA ILE A 298 -2.77 7.69 -1.25
C ILE A 298 -3.15 9.17 -1.36
N LEU A 299 -2.70 9.87 -2.39
CA LEU A 299 -3.02 11.28 -2.57
C LEU A 299 -4.51 11.49 -2.86
N SER A 300 -5.13 10.61 -3.64
CA SER A 300 -6.56 10.73 -3.96
C SER A 300 -7.48 10.40 -2.79
N GLN A 301 -7.16 9.39 -1.98
CA GLN A 301 -8.05 8.87 -0.92
C GLN A 301 -7.55 9.12 0.51
N GLY A 302 -6.30 9.53 0.69
CA GLY A 302 -5.62 9.56 1.98
C GLY A 302 -5.08 8.18 2.40
N LEU A 303 -4.42 8.13 3.56
CA LEU A 303 -4.00 6.88 4.16
C LEU A 303 -5.21 6.08 4.66
N ARG A 304 -5.15 4.77 4.54
CA ARG A 304 -6.27 3.88 4.84
C ARG A 304 -5.86 2.80 5.84
N ILE A 305 -6.82 2.33 6.59
CA ILE A 305 -6.67 1.20 7.51
C ILE A 305 -7.03 -0.07 6.75
N ALA A 306 -6.26 -1.12 7.00
CA ALA A 306 -6.53 -2.43 6.42
C ALA A 306 -7.98 -2.90 6.70
N PRO A 307 -8.64 -3.57 5.75
CA PRO A 307 -10.03 -3.97 5.89
C PRO A 307 -10.21 -5.02 7.00
N PRO A 308 -11.44 -5.15 7.54
CA PRO A 308 -11.73 -6.14 8.59
C PRO A 308 -11.34 -7.57 8.23
N GLU A 309 -11.37 -7.91 6.95
CA GLU A 309 -11.04 -9.23 6.42
C GLU A 309 -9.55 -9.56 6.44
N ALA A 310 -8.66 -8.56 6.51
CA ALA A 310 -7.23 -8.80 6.57
C ALA A 310 -6.85 -9.53 7.87
N PRO A 311 -5.89 -10.48 7.83
CA PRO A 311 -5.43 -11.17 9.04
C PRO A 311 -4.73 -10.20 9.98
N VAL A 312 -5.08 -10.21 11.25
CA VAL A 312 -4.48 -9.31 12.27
C VAL A 312 -2.99 -9.59 12.49
N THR A 313 -2.54 -10.81 12.26
CA THR A 313 -1.15 -11.24 12.44
C THR A 313 -0.16 -10.54 11.48
N GLY A 314 -0.66 -9.85 10.46
CA GLY A 314 0.15 -8.99 9.57
C GLY A 314 0.60 -7.69 10.23
N TYR A 315 -0.04 -7.25 11.31
CA TYR A 315 0.12 -5.92 11.90
C TYR A 315 0.53 -6.02 13.37
N MET A 316 1.77 -5.63 13.69
CA MET A 316 2.36 -5.79 15.04
C MET A 316 1.53 -5.14 16.15
N PHE A 317 0.85 -4.03 15.86
CA PHE A 317 0.00 -3.29 16.80
C PHE A 317 -1.43 -3.12 16.27
N GLY A 318 -1.99 -4.16 15.62
CA GLY A 318 -3.33 -4.12 15.07
C GLY A 318 -3.45 -3.29 13.79
N LYS A 319 -4.65 -3.25 13.23
CA LYS A 319 -4.94 -2.59 11.95
C LYS A 319 -5.09 -1.09 12.17
N GLY A 320 -4.09 -0.33 11.78
CA GLY A 320 -4.06 1.13 11.85
C GLY A 320 -3.14 1.73 10.79
N CYS A 321 -3.02 3.05 10.76
CA CYS A 321 -2.03 3.74 9.97
C CYS A 321 -0.75 3.89 10.79
N TYR A 322 0.38 3.45 10.23
CA TYR A 322 1.68 3.36 10.88
C TYR A 322 2.60 4.49 10.45
N PHE A 323 3.28 5.09 11.41
CA PHE A 323 4.22 6.18 11.21
C PHE A 323 5.51 5.95 12.00
N ALA A 324 6.57 6.64 11.60
CA ALA A 324 7.83 6.65 12.31
C ALA A 324 8.34 8.09 12.55
N ASP A 325 9.12 8.28 13.61
CA ASP A 325 9.92 9.48 13.84
C ASP A 325 11.33 9.39 13.21
N MET A 326 11.60 8.26 12.54
CA MET A 326 12.84 7.99 11.82
C MET A 326 12.57 7.90 10.32
N SER A 327 13.18 8.81 9.55
CA SER A 327 12.99 8.89 8.09
C SER A 327 13.34 7.58 7.39
N SER A 328 14.48 6.98 7.72
CA SER A 328 14.95 5.75 7.09
C SER A 328 14.11 4.51 7.47
N LYS A 329 13.44 4.51 8.64
CA LYS A 329 12.48 3.46 8.98
C LYS A 329 11.30 3.45 8.00
N SER A 330 10.72 4.61 7.73
CA SER A 330 9.66 4.75 6.72
C SER A 330 10.18 4.57 5.30
N ALA A 331 11.40 5.02 5.00
CA ALA A 331 12.00 4.90 3.68
C ALA A 331 12.21 3.46 3.22
N ASN A 332 12.38 2.51 4.14
CA ASN A 332 12.45 1.09 3.80
C ASN A 332 11.17 0.59 3.11
N TYR A 333 10.02 1.19 3.40
CA TYR A 333 8.74 0.86 2.76
C TYR A 333 8.56 1.52 1.39
N CYS A 334 9.48 2.37 0.94
CA CYS A 334 9.52 2.88 -0.44
C CYS A 334 10.05 1.82 -1.42
N PHE A 335 10.77 0.81 -0.92
CA PHE A 335 11.40 -0.27 -1.70
C PHE A 335 12.24 0.26 -2.88
N PRO A 336 13.14 1.22 -2.64
CA PRO A 336 14.01 1.73 -3.70
C PRO A 336 15.00 0.65 -4.16
N SER A 337 15.42 0.74 -5.42
CA SER A 337 16.41 -0.17 -6.01
C SER A 337 17.42 0.61 -6.85
N LYS A 338 18.52 -0.06 -7.29
CA LYS A 338 19.48 0.59 -8.20
C LYS A 338 18.87 0.96 -9.55
N SER A 339 17.89 0.20 -10.02
CA SER A 339 17.15 0.49 -11.26
C SER A 339 16.07 1.54 -11.07
N GLN A 340 15.60 1.73 -9.85
CA GLN A 340 14.58 2.70 -9.46
C GLN A 340 14.97 3.37 -8.15
N PRO A 341 15.93 4.32 -8.22
CA PRO A 341 16.51 4.92 -7.02
C PRO A 341 15.63 6.04 -6.42
N GLU A 342 14.52 6.39 -7.03
CA GLU A 342 13.63 7.43 -6.55
C GLU A 342 12.52 6.86 -5.67
N GLY A 343 12.21 7.59 -4.61
CA GLY A 343 11.14 7.22 -3.69
C GLY A 343 10.53 8.44 -3.02
N LEU A 344 9.33 8.23 -2.51
CA LEU A 344 8.52 9.27 -1.90
C LEU A 344 8.33 9.00 -0.42
N LEU A 345 8.56 10.01 0.41
CA LEU A 345 8.22 10.02 1.82
C LEU A 345 7.11 11.02 2.08
N LEU A 346 6.02 10.54 2.66
CA LEU A 346 4.96 11.40 3.13
C LEU A 346 5.27 11.85 4.56
N LEU A 347 5.18 13.15 4.81
CA LEU A 347 5.25 13.73 6.15
C LEU A 347 3.83 14.12 6.54
N CYS A 348 3.31 13.40 7.53
CA CYS A 348 1.95 13.57 8.02
C CYS A 348 1.94 14.28 9.38
N GLU A 349 1.06 15.24 9.53
CA GLU A 349 0.66 15.70 10.85
C GLU A 349 -0.29 14.67 11.45
N VAL A 350 0.13 14.06 12.55
CA VAL A 350 -0.63 13.01 13.23
C VAL A 350 -1.02 13.50 14.62
N SER A 351 -2.32 13.54 14.87
CA SER A 351 -2.87 13.90 16.18
C SER A 351 -2.90 12.67 17.08
N LEU A 352 -1.84 12.49 17.88
CA LEU A 352 -1.60 11.28 18.68
C LEU A 352 -2.38 11.27 19.99
N GLY A 353 -2.77 12.43 20.51
CA GLY A 353 -3.45 12.55 21.80
C GLY A 353 -2.70 11.86 22.94
N LYS A 354 -3.41 11.17 23.81
CA LYS A 354 -2.84 10.32 24.85
C LYS A 354 -2.47 8.95 24.27
N GLN A 355 -1.17 8.64 24.25
CA GLN A 355 -0.64 7.42 23.67
C GLN A 355 -0.71 6.24 24.66
N ASN A 356 -0.99 5.05 24.13
CA ASN A 356 -0.77 3.77 24.79
C ASN A 356 0.61 3.24 24.37
N GLU A 357 1.57 3.22 25.29
CA GLU A 357 2.94 2.77 25.02
C GLU A 357 3.04 1.26 25.18
N LEU A 358 3.59 0.57 24.16
CA LEU A 358 3.77 -0.87 24.12
C LEU A 358 5.22 -1.20 23.76
N LEU A 359 5.80 -2.18 24.44
CA LEU A 359 7.16 -2.68 24.21
C LEU A 359 7.20 -3.84 23.22
N ASN A 360 6.13 -4.64 23.19
CA ASN A 360 6.01 -5.85 22.39
C ASN A 360 4.76 -5.84 21.53
N ALA A 361 4.71 -6.76 20.56
CA ALA A 361 3.58 -6.94 19.68
C ALA A 361 2.27 -7.15 20.47
N LYS A 362 1.21 -6.47 20.02
CA LYS A 362 -0.14 -6.65 20.52
C LYS A 362 -1.09 -6.52 19.32
N TYR A 363 -1.51 -7.64 18.77
CA TYR A 363 -2.27 -7.71 17.52
C TYR A 363 -3.70 -7.15 17.62
N ASP A 364 -4.24 -6.96 18.82
CA ASP A 364 -5.52 -6.31 19.12
C ASP A 364 -5.36 -4.92 19.77
N ALA A 365 -4.26 -4.23 19.47
CA ALA A 365 -3.95 -2.91 20.05
C ALA A 365 -4.89 -1.79 19.52
N ASP A 366 -5.63 -2.03 18.44
CA ASP A 366 -6.72 -1.20 17.94
C ASP A 366 -7.87 -1.06 18.96
N LYS A 367 -8.00 -2.02 19.91
CA LYS A 367 -8.87 -1.91 21.08
C LYS A 367 -8.21 -1.05 22.15
N LEU A 368 -8.16 0.26 21.91
CA LEU A 368 -7.49 1.19 22.79
C LEU A 368 -8.10 1.20 24.22
N PRO A 369 -7.27 1.31 25.28
CA PRO A 369 -7.76 1.58 26.63
C PRO A 369 -8.52 2.92 26.67
N LYS A 370 -9.47 3.03 27.62
CA LYS A 370 -10.28 4.26 27.81
C LYS A 370 -9.40 5.50 27.94
N GLY A 371 -9.68 6.51 27.14
CA GLY A 371 -8.96 7.78 27.14
C GLY A 371 -7.60 7.76 26.41
N LYS A 372 -7.25 6.68 25.72
CA LYS A 372 -6.13 6.62 24.78
C LYS A 372 -6.63 6.86 23.37
N HIS A 373 -5.76 7.44 22.50
CA HIS A 373 -6.13 7.86 21.14
C HIS A 373 -5.21 7.27 20.06
N SER A 374 -4.08 6.72 20.48
CA SER A 374 -3.07 6.12 19.61
C SER A 374 -2.23 5.09 20.37
N VAL A 375 -1.44 4.31 19.64
CA VAL A 375 -0.40 3.43 20.18
C VAL A 375 0.96 4.00 19.80
N LYS A 376 1.91 3.91 20.75
CA LYS A 376 3.33 4.06 20.49
C LYS A 376 4.03 2.74 20.78
N GLY A 377 4.50 2.08 19.76
CA GLY A 377 5.49 1.01 19.88
C GLY A 377 6.83 1.60 20.23
N VAL A 378 7.29 1.36 21.45
CA VAL A 378 8.53 1.98 21.96
C VAL A 378 9.73 1.26 21.39
N GLY A 379 10.59 2.02 20.71
CA GLY A 379 11.85 1.54 20.16
C GLY A 379 13.02 1.73 21.10
N LYS A 380 14.07 0.96 20.90
CA LYS A 380 15.36 1.08 21.65
C LYS A 380 16.06 2.41 21.37
N ASN A 381 15.82 3.01 20.20
CA ASN A 381 16.40 4.27 19.78
C ASN A 381 15.31 5.22 19.29
N CYS A 382 15.41 6.49 19.65
CA CYS A 382 14.51 7.54 19.16
C CYS A 382 15.22 8.89 19.08
N PRO A 383 14.67 9.86 18.35
CA PRO A 383 15.11 11.25 18.42
C PRO A 383 15.00 11.79 19.85
N THR A 384 15.99 12.61 20.26
CA THR A 384 16.04 13.18 21.61
C THR A 384 14.98 14.28 21.76
N PRO A 385 14.08 14.20 22.76
CA PRO A 385 13.04 15.21 22.95
C PRO A 385 13.54 16.65 23.08
N ASP A 386 14.74 16.84 23.66
CA ASP A 386 15.37 18.15 23.83
C ASP A 386 15.70 18.87 22.51
N ASN A 387 15.77 18.10 21.41
CA ASN A 387 16.01 18.62 20.07
C ASN A 387 14.73 18.78 19.24
N TYR A 388 13.56 18.52 19.81
CA TYR A 388 12.30 18.70 19.11
C TYR A 388 12.12 20.17 18.76
N THR A 389 11.60 20.42 17.56
CA THR A 389 11.19 21.75 17.13
C THR A 389 9.73 21.75 16.75
N LYS A 390 9.20 22.89 16.33
CA LYS A 390 7.78 23.03 15.98
C LYS A 390 7.64 23.78 14.68
N LEU A 391 6.63 23.43 13.91
CA LEU A 391 6.09 24.29 12.85
C LEU A 391 5.38 25.50 13.46
N SER A 392 5.10 26.49 12.63
CA SER A 392 4.41 27.72 13.03
C SER A 392 3.06 27.48 13.69
N ASP A 393 2.36 26.41 13.33
CA ASP A 393 1.07 25.99 13.88
C ASP A 393 1.16 25.14 15.15
N GLY A 394 2.37 24.98 15.70
CA GLY A 394 2.63 24.21 16.92
C GLY A 394 2.81 22.71 16.74
N THR A 395 2.73 22.17 15.51
CA THR A 395 3.00 20.76 15.22
C THR A 395 4.46 20.43 15.56
N ILE A 396 4.67 19.39 16.37
CA ILE A 396 6.00 18.97 16.84
C ILE A 396 6.73 18.22 15.74
N ILE A 397 7.98 18.59 15.48
CA ILE A 397 8.92 17.86 14.63
C ILE A 397 9.91 17.14 15.54
N PRO A 398 9.89 15.80 15.63
CA PRO A 398 10.82 15.02 16.45
C PRO A 398 12.19 14.93 15.76
N MET A 399 12.93 16.03 15.81
CA MET A 399 14.23 16.19 15.16
C MET A 399 15.38 15.88 16.13
N GLY A 400 16.48 15.40 15.61
CA GLY A 400 17.73 15.39 16.34
C GLY A 400 18.49 14.06 16.31
N LYS A 401 19.66 14.06 16.96
CA LYS A 401 20.49 12.86 17.09
C LYS A 401 19.78 11.78 17.89
N LEU A 402 19.98 10.53 17.49
CA LEU A 402 19.45 9.38 18.21
C LEU A 402 20.00 9.28 19.62
N THR A 403 19.12 9.08 20.57
CA THR A 403 19.48 8.73 21.95
C THR A 403 18.92 7.35 22.27
N VAL A 404 19.67 6.56 23.04
CA VAL A 404 19.17 5.31 23.61
C VAL A 404 18.15 5.67 24.69
N VAL A 405 16.94 5.17 24.57
CA VAL A 405 15.88 5.41 25.58
C VAL A 405 16.14 4.58 26.82
N PHE A 406 16.33 5.27 27.95
CA PHE A 406 16.34 4.64 29.26
C PHE A 406 14.95 4.75 29.86
N LEU A 407 14.29 3.63 30.11
CA LEU A 407 13.17 3.59 31.02
C LEU A 407 13.72 3.75 32.45
N PHE A 408 13.62 4.95 32.98
CA PHE A 408 13.78 5.14 34.43
C PHE A 408 12.58 4.48 35.13
N PHE A 409 12.73 3.22 35.50
CA PHE A 409 11.96 2.72 36.64
C PHE A 409 12.50 3.47 37.86
N CYS A 410 11.77 4.48 38.27
CA CYS A 410 12.03 5.17 39.52
C CYS A 410 11.87 4.19 40.69
N LEU A 411 12.93 3.52 41.07
CA LEU A 411 13.06 3.00 42.44
C LEU A 411 13.26 4.23 43.35
N ILE A 412 12.13 4.78 43.81
CA ILE A 412 12.10 5.70 44.92
C ILE A 412 12.44 4.85 46.16
N LEU A 413 13.73 4.69 46.41
CA LEU A 413 14.30 4.37 47.72
C LEU A 413 15.82 4.23 47.54
N PHE A 414 16.50 5.22 47.76
CA PHE A 414 17.91 5.47 48.02
C PHE A 414 18.41 6.70 47.26
N CYS A 415 18.03 7.86 47.74
CA CYS A 415 18.66 9.06 47.30
C CYS A 415 19.11 9.84 48.51
N ALA A 416 20.37 9.91 48.66
CA ALA A 416 21.15 11.09 49.10
C ALA A 416 22.60 10.69 49.05
N MET A 417 23.29 11.22 48.09
CA MET A 417 24.72 11.23 47.85
C MET A 417 25.15 10.55 46.53
N ARG A 418 25.67 11.41 45.70
CA ARG A 418 26.53 11.23 44.52
C ARG A 418 25.99 11.72 43.21
N SER A 419 25.82 13.04 43.17
CA SER A 419 25.50 13.81 41.96
C SER A 419 26.71 14.19 41.12
N ILE A 420 27.89 13.60 41.25
CA ILE A 420 29.12 14.12 40.56
C ILE A 420 29.90 13.02 39.78
N VAL A 421 29.60 11.75 39.90
CA VAL A 421 30.42 10.69 39.27
C VAL A 421 29.82 10.09 37.99
N CYS A 422 28.60 10.44 37.62
CA CYS A 422 27.92 9.83 36.44
C CYS A 422 28.23 10.49 35.09
N SER A 423 28.95 11.63 35.08
CA SER A 423 29.22 12.37 33.82
C SER A 423 30.55 12.03 33.14
N ILE A 424 31.37 11.17 33.70
CA ILE A 424 32.74 10.92 33.19
C ILE A 424 32.97 9.51 32.62
N LEU A 425 32.03 8.59 32.78
CA LEU A 425 32.24 7.18 32.36
C LEU A 425 31.39 6.64 31.21
N LEU A 426 30.67 7.47 30.50
CA LEU A 426 29.91 7.02 29.32
C LEU A 426 30.53 7.63 28.06
N GLY A 427 31.57 6.97 27.56
CA GLY A 427 32.05 7.17 26.19
C GLY A 427 30.94 6.86 25.19
N PRO A 428 31.02 7.38 23.93
CA PRO A 428 29.95 7.16 22.92
C PRO A 428 29.89 5.69 22.56
N GLY A 429 28.84 4.98 23.01
CA GLY A 429 28.56 3.66 22.51
C GLY A 429 28.15 2.55 23.45
N SER A 430 27.71 2.80 24.67
CA SER A 430 27.15 1.71 25.49
C SER A 430 25.68 1.44 25.11
N LYS A 431 25.43 0.39 24.30
CA LYS A 431 24.13 -0.23 24.09
C LYS A 431 23.64 -0.81 25.41
N LYS A 432 22.79 -0.10 26.15
CA LYS A 432 21.93 -0.75 27.14
C LYS A 432 20.54 -0.87 26.53
N ASP A 433 20.18 -2.09 26.17
CA ASP A 433 18.84 -2.44 25.70
C ASP A 433 17.78 -2.01 26.72
N ILE A 434 16.69 -1.39 26.24
CA ILE A 434 15.45 -1.37 27.03
C ILE A 434 15.06 -2.85 27.13
N ALA A 435 15.25 -3.41 28.31
CA ALA A 435 14.95 -4.81 28.53
C ALA A 435 13.49 -5.06 28.10
N GLY A 436 13.30 -5.88 27.06
CA GLY A 436 11.99 -6.27 26.58
C GLY A 436 11.40 -5.47 25.39
N ALA A 437 12.05 -4.42 24.88
CA ALA A 437 11.56 -3.73 23.67
C ALA A 437 11.87 -4.55 22.40
N ALA A 438 10.82 -4.92 21.66
CA ALA A 438 10.97 -5.65 20.42
C ALA A 438 11.42 -4.76 19.22
N LEU A 439 11.06 -3.48 19.25
CA LEU A 439 11.38 -2.54 18.18
C LEU A 439 12.76 -1.90 18.36
N LEU A 440 13.46 -1.69 17.25
CA LEU A 440 14.68 -0.92 17.23
C LEU A 440 14.41 0.60 17.26
N TYR A 441 13.37 1.04 16.54
CA TYR A 441 12.93 2.43 16.44
C TYR A 441 11.44 2.52 16.74
N ASN A 442 10.98 3.68 17.22
CA ASN A 442 9.56 3.90 17.52
C ASN A 442 8.65 3.64 16.31
N GLU A 443 7.43 3.24 16.63
CA GLU A 443 6.27 3.25 15.73
C GLU A 443 5.11 3.98 16.39
N TYR A 444 4.37 4.74 15.59
CA TYR A 444 3.19 5.45 16.02
C TYR A 444 2.01 4.99 15.18
N ILE A 445 0.94 4.57 15.84
CA ILE A 445 -0.20 3.98 15.15
C ILE A 445 -1.49 4.70 15.60
N VAL A 446 -2.27 5.14 14.61
CA VAL A 446 -3.61 5.67 14.81
C VAL A 446 -4.64 4.79 14.12
N TYR A 447 -5.84 4.70 14.69
CA TYR A 447 -6.92 3.82 14.24
C TYR A 447 -8.13 4.60 13.72
N ASP A 448 -8.01 5.93 13.61
CA ASP A 448 -8.95 6.82 12.97
C ASP A 448 -8.18 7.68 11.95
N THR A 449 -8.51 7.53 10.67
CA THR A 449 -7.82 8.25 9.59
C THR A 449 -8.02 9.76 9.68
N GLU A 450 -9.05 10.24 10.36
CA GLU A 450 -9.27 11.66 10.57
C GLU A 450 -8.26 12.29 11.59
N GLN A 451 -7.46 11.47 12.28
CA GLN A 451 -6.31 11.96 13.07
C GLN A 451 -5.07 12.26 12.21
N ILE A 452 -5.13 12.08 10.88
CA ILE A 452 -4.00 12.21 9.97
C ILE A 452 -4.28 13.35 8.99
N ARG A 453 -3.33 14.26 8.83
CA ARG A 453 -3.31 15.27 7.77
C ARG A 453 -2.04 15.12 6.95
N LEU A 454 -2.16 15.02 5.64
CA LEU A 454 -1.02 15.08 4.74
C LEU A 454 -0.49 16.51 4.77
N ARG A 455 0.81 16.69 5.01
CA ARG A 455 1.44 18.02 5.11
C ARG A 455 2.47 18.25 4.03
N TYR A 456 3.37 17.28 3.84
CA TYR A 456 4.42 17.39 2.83
C TYR A 456 4.67 16.05 2.18
N LEU A 457 5.06 16.10 0.90
CA LEU A 457 5.55 14.96 0.13
C LEU A 457 6.99 15.24 -0.28
N ALA A 458 7.94 14.47 0.21
CA ALA A 458 9.35 14.60 -0.11
C ALA A 458 9.77 13.57 -1.16
N LYS A 459 10.25 14.04 -2.30
CA LYS A 459 10.90 13.24 -3.34
C LYS A 459 12.37 13.08 -2.98
N ASN A 460 12.83 11.83 -2.88
CA ASN A 460 14.18 11.49 -2.47
C ASN A 460 14.85 10.60 -3.51
N HIS A 461 16.13 10.83 -3.71
CA HIS A 461 17.00 9.92 -4.46
C HIS A 461 17.78 9.05 -3.46
N PHE A 462 17.78 7.74 -3.69
CA PHE A 462 18.45 6.74 -2.87
C PHE A 462 19.79 6.37 -3.50
N GLU A 463 20.87 6.75 -2.86
CA GLU A 463 22.24 6.45 -3.26
C GLU A 463 22.67 5.15 -2.58
N PHE A 464 22.77 4.07 -3.36
CA PHE A 464 23.26 2.79 -2.84
C PHE A 464 24.77 2.76 -2.81
N GLY A 465 25.35 2.40 -1.68
CA GLY A 465 26.79 2.19 -1.56
C GLY A 465 27.23 1.15 -2.60
N GLY A 466 28.26 1.48 -3.38
CA GLY A 466 28.95 0.47 -4.19
C GLY A 466 29.56 -0.57 -3.25
N LEU A 467 29.41 -1.85 -3.57
CA LEU A 467 30.23 -2.88 -2.98
C LEU A 467 31.69 -2.53 -3.37
N CYS A 468 32.49 -2.02 -2.40
CA CYS A 468 33.94 -2.05 -2.49
C CYS A 468 34.42 -3.47 -2.25
#